data_561b7a5c4d9b75c0f51d098be858dc04
#
_entry.id   561b7a5c4d9b75c0f51d098be858dc04
#
_cell.length_a   1.000
_cell.length_b   1.000
_cell.length_c   1.000
_cell.angle_alpha   90.00
_cell.angle_beta   90.00
_cell.angle_gamma   90.00
#
_symmetry.space_group_name_H-M   'P 1'
#
loop_
_entity.id
_entity.type
_entity.pdbx_description
1 polymer ?
#
loop_
_entity_poly.entity_id
_entity_poly.type
_entity_poly.pdbx_seq_one_letter_code
_entity_poly.pdbx_strand_id
1 'polypeptide(L)'
;MQTKIVTVSVTERLSTVEDIMTLGQVRHMPVVHGGKLVGVLSHRDLLRASLSELGSFGTETRRAFLHAIEIAQVMSAPPITIGPEASVQLAARLMADHRIGCLPVVEGEVLAGLVTETDVLCWVAGVKPDPEEL
;
A
#
# COMPACT_ATOMS: atom_id res chain seq x y z
N MET A 1 8.09 9.67 8.15
CA MET A 1 7.77 8.52 7.26
C MET A 1 8.06 7.20 7.96
N GLN A 2 7.42 6.18 7.50
CA GLN A 2 7.67 4.83 7.98
C GLN A 2 8.86 4.24 7.24
N THR A 3 9.79 3.64 7.97
CA THR A 3 10.99 3.02 7.40
C THR A 3 10.98 1.49 7.48
N LYS A 4 10.14 0.93 8.35
CA LYS A 4 9.91 -0.52 8.39
C LYS A 4 8.75 -0.81 7.46
N ILE A 5 9.06 -1.23 6.24
CA ILE A 5 8.07 -1.37 5.17
C ILE A 5 7.93 -2.84 4.84
N VAL A 6 6.67 -3.29 4.78
CA VAL A 6 6.36 -4.63 4.29
C VAL A 6 6.09 -4.51 2.80
N THR A 7 6.93 -5.13 1.99
CA THR A 7 6.76 -5.16 0.53
C THR A 7 6.26 -6.53 0.11
N VAL A 8 5.73 -6.58 -1.10
CA VAL A 8 5.27 -7.83 -1.69
C VAL A 8 5.74 -7.92 -3.14
N SER A 9 6.06 -9.13 -3.58
CA SER A 9 6.44 -9.35 -4.97
C SER A 9 5.21 -9.30 -5.87
N VAL A 10 5.39 -8.76 -7.07
CA VAL A 10 4.32 -8.64 -8.07
C VAL A 10 3.69 -9.99 -8.43
N THR A 11 4.42 -11.09 -8.22
CA THR A 11 3.96 -12.45 -8.54
C THR A 11 3.18 -13.11 -7.41
N GLU A 12 3.11 -12.49 -6.24
CA GLU A 12 2.33 -13.02 -5.12
C GLU A 12 0.83 -12.96 -5.43
N ARG A 13 0.07 -13.76 -4.68
CA ARG A 13 -1.39 -13.81 -4.81
C ARG A 13 -2.06 -12.88 -3.80
N LEU A 14 -3.27 -12.44 -4.11
CA LEU A 14 -4.02 -11.57 -3.19
C LEU A 14 -4.32 -12.23 -1.86
N SER A 15 -4.46 -13.56 -1.84
CA SER A 15 -4.66 -14.27 -0.57
C SER A 15 -3.49 -14.08 0.39
N THR A 16 -2.25 -14.06 -0.12
CA THR A 16 -1.06 -13.78 0.69
C THR A 16 -1.09 -12.36 1.22
N VAL A 17 -1.47 -11.40 0.39
CA VAL A 17 -1.61 -9.99 0.79
C VAL A 17 -2.65 -9.84 1.88
N GLU A 18 -3.79 -10.51 1.76
CA GLU A 18 -4.84 -10.48 2.77
C GLU A 18 -4.33 -10.97 4.12
N ASP A 19 -3.58 -12.06 4.14
CA ASP A 19 -2.99 -12.58 5.36
C ASP A 19 -2.03 -11.58 6.00
N ILE A 20 -1.16 -10.98 5.20
CA ILE A 20 -0.17 -10.01 5.70
C ILE A 20 -0.87 -8.77 6.26
N MET A 21 -1.85 -8.26 5.55
CA MET A 21 -2.60 -7.08 6.00
C MET A 21 -3.37 -7.35 7.29
N THR A 22 -3.98 -8.52 7.39
CA THR A 22 -4.76 -8.90 8.57
C THR A 22 -3.86 -9.14 9.78
N LEU A 23 -2.81 -9.93 9.63
CA LEU A 23 -1.92 -10.29 10.73
C LEU A 23 -1.01 -9.14 11.14
N GLY A 24 -0.54 -8.35 10.17
CA GLY A 24 0.37 -7.25 10.41
C GLY A 24 -0.30 -5.91 10.61
N GLN A 25 -1.62 -5.83 10.47
CA GLN A 25 -2.37 -4.58 10.52
C GLN A 25 -1.82 -3.53 9.57
N VAL A 26 -1.40 -3.98 8.39
CA VAL A 26 -0.82 -3.14 7.34
C VAL A 26 -1.93 -2.81 6.33
N ARG A 27 -2.01 -1.56 5.91
CA ARG A 27 -3.03 -1.11 4.96
C ARG A 27 -2.49 -0.73 3.59
N HIS A 28 -1.19 -0.58 3.47
CA HIS A 28 -0.53 -0.18 2.23
C HIS A 28 0.74 -0.99 2.07
N MET A 29 0.94 -1.57 0.90
CA MET A 29 2.11 -2.38 0.62
C MET A 29 2.71 -1.97 -0.72
N PRO A 30 3.96 -1.49 -0.75
CA PRO A 30 4.65 -1.33 -2.01
C PRO A 30 4.85 -2.67 -2.69
N VAL A 31 4.67 -2.70 -4.00
CA VAL A 31 4.83 -3.90 -4.83
C VAL A 31 6.14 -3.78 -5.59
N VAL A 32 6.96 -4.81 -5.50
CA VAL A 32 8.29 -4.82 -6.12
C VAL A 32 8.41 -5.98 -7.13
N HIS A 33 9.28 -5.77 -8.09
CA HIS A 33 9.65 -6.79 -9.07
C HIS A 33 11.13 -6.61 -9.41
N GLY A 34 11.91 -7.65 -9.18
CA GLY A 34 13.36 -7.55 -9.39
C GLY A 34 14.02 -6.45 -8.57
N GLY A 35 13.55 -6.21 -7.34
CA GLY A 35 14.07 -5.17 -6.47
C GLY A 35 13.59 -3.76 -6.77
N LYS A 36 12.77 -3.58 -7.81
CA LYS A 36 12.27 -2.26 -8.22
C LYS A 36 10.80 -2.10 -7.84
N LEU A 37 10.44 -0.90 -7.42
CA LEU A 37 9.07 -0.54 -7.13
C LEU A 37 8.26 -0.49 -8.43
N VAL A 38 7.19 -1.27 -8.52
CA VAL A 38 6.34 -1.33 -9.71
C VAL A 38 4.90 -0.91 -9.46
N GLY A 39 4.49 -0.84 -8.21
CA GLY A 39 3.13 -0.42 -7.87
C GLY A 39 2.92 -0.31 -6.38
N VAL A 40 1.68 -0.01 -6.00
CA VAL A 40 1.26 0.05 -4.61
C VAL A 40 -0.08 -0.67 -4.50
N LEU A 41 -0.24 -1.46 -3.43
CA LEU A 41 -1.49 -2.15 -3.14
C LEU A 41 -2.01 -1.69 -1.79
N SER A 42 -3.26 -1.23 -1.76
CA SER A 42 -3.91 -0.80 -0.53
C SER A 42 -4.94 -1.81 -0.07
N HIS A 43 -5.29 -1.73 1.22
CA HIS A 43 -6.40 -2.51 1.76
C HIS A 43 -7.70 -2.24 1.00
N ARG A 44 -7.89 -0.99 0.54
CA ARG A 44 -9.05 -0.61 -0.27
C ARG A 44 -9.05 -1.35 -1.61
N ASP A 45 -7.89 -1.50 -2.26
CA ASP A 45 -7.78 -2.27 -3.51
C ASP A 45 -8.19 -3.72 -3.30
N LEU A 46 -7.74 -4.31 -2.18
CA LEU A 46 -8.09 -5.68 -1.80
C LEU A 46 -9.60 -5.83 -1.59
N LEU A 47 -10.22 -4.93 -0.84
CA LEU A 47 -11.67 -4.94 -0.60
C LEU A 47 -12.45 -4.78 -1.90
N ARG A 48 -12.02 -3.85 -2.75
CA ARG A 48 -12.68 -3.59 -4.03
C ARG A 48 -12.64 -4.83 -4.93
N ALA A 49 -11.51 -5.51 -5.01
CA ALA A 49 -11.36 -6.76 -5.77
C ALA A 49 -12.27 -7.85 -5.20
N SER A 50 -12.37 -7.96 -3.88
CA SER A 50 -13.20 -8.95 -3.21
C SER A 50 -14.69 -8.72 -3.45
N LEU A 51 -15.13 -7.47 -3.36
CA LEU A 51 -16.56 -7.12 -3.44
C LEU A 51 -17.10 -7.16 -4.88
N SER A 52 -16.30 -6.79 -5.87
CA SER A 52 -16.77 -6.69 -7.24
C SER A 52 -17.15 -8.02 -7.84
N GLU A 53 -16.57 -9.13 -7.37
CA GLU A 53 -16.75 -10.44 -7.96
C GLU A 53 -17.51 -11.43 -7.07
N LEU A 54 -17.54 -11.20 -5.76
CA LEU A 54 -17.93 -12.22 -4.79
C LEU A 54 -19.05 -11.84 -3.84
N GLY A 55 -19.80 -10.80 -4.12
CA GLY A 55 -20.78 -10.21 -3.18
C GLY A 55 -21.68 -11.17 -2.41
N SER A 56 -21.93 -12.38 -2.90
CA SER A 56 -22.82 -13.36 -2.27
C SER A 56 -22.17 -14.73 -2.01
N PHE A 57 -20.88 -14.90 -2.26
CA PHE A 57 -20.21 -16.18 -2.07
C PHE A 57 -19.68 -16.35 -0.65
N GLY A 58 -19.52 -17.62 -0.24
CA GLY A 58 -18.96 -17.95 1.08
C GLY A 58 -17.46 -17.67 1.17
N THR A 59 -16.96 -17.75 2.40
CA THR A 59 -15.56 -17.43 2.73
C THR A 59 -14.54 -18.27 1.96
N GLU A 60 -14.83 -19.57 1.81
CA GLU A 60 -13.91 -20.47 1.10
C GLU A 60 -13.80 -20.13 -0.37
N THR A 61 -14.91 -19.80 -1.03
CA THR A 61 -14.93 -19.39 -2.44
C THR A 61 -14.20 -18.06 -2.61
N ARG A 62 -14.41 -17.14 -1.68
CA ARG A 62 -13.71 -15.86 -1.66
C ARG A 62 -12.19 -16.07 -1.56
N ARG A 63 -11.75 -16.95 -0.66
CA ARG A 63 -10.33 -17.25 -0.49
C ARG A 63 -9.71 -17.87 -1.73
N ALA A 64 -10.41 -18.81 -2.36
CA ALA A 64 -9.96 -19.44 -3.60
C ALA A 64 -9.85 -18.42 -4.73
N PHE A 65 -10.80 -17.49 -4.82
CA PHE A 65 -10.76 -16.41 -5.80
C PHE A 65 -9.55 -15.52 -5.60
N LEU A 66 -9.30 -15.08 -4.36
CA LEU A 66 -8.14 -14.24 -4.05
C LEU A 66 -6.83 -14.97 -4.34
N HIS A 67 -6.78 -16.27 -4.10
CA HIS A 67 -5.59 -17.07 -4.40
C HIS A 67 -5.30 -17.13 -5.90
N ALA A 68 -6.32 -17.04 -6.75
CA ALA A 68 -6.18 -17.10 -8.20
C ALA A 68 -5.75 -15.76 -8.83
N ILE A 69 -5.87 -14.65 -8.10
CA ILE A 69 -5.57 -13.31 -8.63
C ILE A 69 -4.14 -12.91 -8.28
N GLU A 70 -3.40 -12.47 -9.29
CA GLU A 70 -2.08 -11.89 -9.10
C GLU A 70 -2.18 -10.42 -8.71
N ILE A 71 -1.24 -9.96 -7.91
CA ILE A 71 -1.17 -8.57 -7.42
C ILE A 71 -1.11 -7.58 -8.58
N ALA A 72 -0.40 -7.93 -9.65
CA ALA A 72 -0.26 -7.07 -10.83
C ALA A 72 -1.60 -6.67 -11.43
N GLN A 73 -2.64 -7.49 -11.26
CA GLN A 73 -3.97 -7.24 -11.82
C GLN A 73 -4.77 -6.21 -11.02
N VAL A 74 -4.37 -5.97 -9.76
CA VAL A 74 -5.15 -5.15 -8.81
C VAL A 74 -4.40 -3.92 -8.34
N MET A 75 -3.07 -3.97 -8.29
CA MET A 75 -2.25 -2.87 -7.81
C MET A 75 -2.44 -1.58 -8.62
N SER A 76 -2.20 -0.45 -8.00
CA SER A 76 -2.11 0.85 -8.68
C SER A 76 -0.72 0.98 -9.29
N ALA A 77 -0.64 1.22 -10.59
CA ALA A 77 0.63 1.36 -11.33
C ALA A 77 0.43 2.33 -12.50
N PRO A 78 1.45 3.13 -12.86
CA PRO A 78 2.74 3.22 -12.18
C PRO A 78 2.59 3.87 -10.80
N PRO A 79 3.51 3.60 -9.86
CA PRO A 79 3.41 4.18 -8.52
C PRO A 79 3.72 5.67 -8.56
N ILE A 80 3.00 6.44 -7.76
CA ILE A 80 3.28 7.85 -7.55
C ILE A 80 4.22 7.93 -6.35
N THR A 81 5.40 8.48 -6.56
CA THR A 81 6.47 8.48 -5.56
C THR A 81 6.94 9.89 -5.24
N ILE A 82 7.63 10.03 -4.12
CA ILE A 82 8.32 11.26 -3.74
C ILE A 82 9.76 10.94 -3.33
N GLY A 83 10.61 11.95 -3.37
CA GLY A 83 11.97 11.83 -2.86
C GLY A 83 12.04 12.06 -1.35
N PRO A 84 13.18 11.69 -0.70
CA PRO A 84 13.34 11.88 0.74
C PRO A 84 13.31 13.33 1.19
N GLU A 85 13.63 14.26 0.27
CA GLU A 85 13.68 15.69 0.54
C GLU A 85 12.33 16.40 0.35
N ALA A 86 11.30 15.67 -0.09
CA ALA A 86 10.00 16.26 -0.35
C ALA A 86 9.33 16.75 0.93
N SER A 87 8.64 17.88 0.84
CA SER A 87 7.92 18.44 1.97
C SER A 87 6.65 17.67 2.28
N VAL A 88 6.16 17.77 3.51
CA VAL A 88 4.88 17.20 3.90
C VAL A 88 3.73 17.82 3.10
N GLN A 89 3.84 19.11 2.77
CA GLN A 89 2.86 19.81 1.95
C GLN A 89 2.77 19.20 0.55
N LEU A 90 3.91 18.88 -0.07
CA LEU A 90 3.91 18.21 -1.37
C LEU A 90 3.30 16.83 -1.27
N ALA A 91 3.65 16.06 -0.25
CA ALA A 91 3.08 14.73 -0.04
C ALA A 91 1.56 14.82 0.11
N ALA A 92 1.07 15.73 0.95
CA ALA A 92 -0.36 15.93 1.16
C ALA A 92 -1.08 16.31 -0.14
N ARG A 93 -0.48 17.19 -0.93
CA ARG A 93 -1.03 17.62 -2.21
C ARG A 93 -1.16 16.48 -3.20
N LEU A 94 -0.11 15.67 -3.33
CA LEU A 94 -0.14 14.52 -4.22
C LEU A 94 -1.19 13.49 -3.79
N MET A 95 -1.31 13.25 -2.49
CA MET A 95 -2.34 12.35 -1.96
C MET A 95 -3.74 12.87 -2.27
N ALA A 96 -3.97 14.16 -2.09
CA ALA A 96 -5.26 14.78 -2.35
C ALA A 96 -5.60 14.77 -3.85
N ASP A 97 -4.66 15.17 -4.69
CA ASP A 97 -4.86 15.26 -6.13
C ASP A 97 -5.12 13.88 -6.76
N HIS A 98 -4.41 12.87 -6.31
CA HIS A 98 -4.52 11.51 -6.85
C HIS A 98 -5.45 10.60 -6.05
N ARG A 99 -5.99 11.09 -4.94
CA ARG A 99 -6.89 10.33 -4.04
C ARG A 99 -6.27 9.02 -3.58
N ILE A 100 -5.04 9.09 -3.14
CA ILE A 100 -4.28 7.94 -2.64
C ILE A 100 -3.93 8.14 -1.19
N GLY A 101 -3.80 7.04 -0.46
CA GLY A 101 -3.57 7.05 0.99
C GLY A 101 -2.11 6.88 1.39
N CYS A 102 -1.21 6.68 0.44
CA CYS A 102 0.22 6.58 0.74
C CYS A 102 1.07 6.93 -0.47
N LEU A 103 2.31 7.30 -0.17
CA LEU A 103 3.33 7.59 -1.18
C LEU A 103 4.61 6.86 -0.82
N PRO A 104 5.10 5.98 -1.69
CA PRO A 104 6.45 5.44 -1.52
C PRO A 104 7.47 6.55 -1.63
N VAL A 105 8.45 6.53 -0.74
CA VAL A 105 9.59 7.44 -0.77
C VAL A 105 10.75 6.68 -1.40
N VAL A 106 11.24 7.18 -2.52
CA VAL A 106 12.34 6.52 -3.25
C VAL A 106 13.54 7.44 -3.32
N GLU A 107 14.71 6.83 -3.26
CA GLU A 107 15.99 7.51 -3.47
C GLU A 107 16.67 6.80 -4.63
N GLY A 108 16.65 7.45 -5.81
CA GLY A 108 16.97 6.78 -7.05
C GLY A 108 15.95 5.70 -7.35
N GLU A 109 16.38 4.43 -7.41
CA GLU A 109 15.49 3.28 -7.60
C GLU A 109 15.21 2.52 -6.31
N VAL A 110 15.77 2.99 -5.17
CA VAL A 110 15.67 2.30 -3.89
C VAL A 110 14.50 2.84 -3.10
N LEU A 111 13.65 1.93 -2.63
CA LEU A 111 12.55 2.27 -1.71
C LEU A 111 13.14 2.59 -0.34
N ALA A 112 13.00 3.84 0.10
CA ALA A 112 13.57 4.32 1.36
C ALA A 112 12.53 4.39 2.48
N GLY A 113 11.26 4.56 2.15
CA GLY A 113 10.23 4.74 3.16
C GLY A 113 8.84 4.77 2.55
N LEU A 114 7.87 5.03 3.41
CA LEU A 114 6.47 5.15 3.03
C LEU A 114 5.84 6.29 3.83
N VAL A 115 5.15 7.19 3.16
CA VAL A 115 4.38 8.25 3.81
C VAL A 115 2.90 7.91 3.67
N THR A 116 2.17 7.91 4.77
CA THR A 116 0.75 7.59 4.80
C THR A 116 -0.09 8.80 5.20
N GLU A 117 -1.41 8.69 5.02
CA GLU A 117 -2.35 9.71 5.51
C GLU A 117 -2.17 9.97 7.00
N THR A 118 -1.92 8.93 7.78
CA THR A 118 -1.70 9.06 9.22
C THR A 118 -0.48 9.94 9.50
N ASP A 119 0.61 9.77 8.75
CA ASP A 119 1.81 10.60 8.91
C ASP A 119 1.48 12.08 8.68
N VAL A 120 0.70 12.37 7.63
CA VAL A 120 0.30 13.74 7.30
C VAL A 120 -0.60 14.33 8.38
N LEU A 121 -1.58 13.55 8.86
CA LEU A 121 -2.48 13.98 9.92
C LEU A 121 -1.73 14.23 11.23
N CYS A 122 -0.79 13.36 11.57
CA CYS A 122 0.07 13.55 12.75
C CYS A 122 0.88 14.84 12.66
N TRP A 123 1.42 15.12 11.48
CA TRP A 123 2.16 16.36 11.25
C TRP A 123 1.26 17.59 11.45
N VAL A 124 0.05 17.57 10.88
CA VAL A 124 -0.92 18.66 11.02
C VAL A 124 -1.32 18.85 12.49
N ALA A 125 -1.53 17.74 13.21
CA ALA A 125 -1.91 17.75 14.62
C ALA A 125 -0.77 18.13 15.57
N GLY A 126 0.47 18.15 15.07
CA GLY A 126 1.65 18.41 15.89
C GLY A 126 2.01 17.26 16.82
N VAL A 127 1.66 16.05 16.46
CA VAL A 127 1.98 14.83 17.22
C VAL A 127 2.85 13.92 16.39
N LYS A 128 3.59 13.02 17.06
CA LYS A 128 4.40 12.03 16.38
C LYS A 128 3.59 10.75 16.17
N PRO A 129 3.77 10.05 15.04
CA PRO A 129 3.17 8.73 14.87
C PRO A 129 3.67 7.77 15.93
N ASP A 130 2.81 6.79 16.31
CA ASP A 130 3.20 5.75 17.26
C ASP A 130 4.27 4.87 16.60
N PRO A 131 5.46 4.70 17.24
CA PRO A 131 6.51 3.85 16.69
C PRO A 131 6.08 2.41 16.46
N GLU A 132 5.12 1.89 17.20
CA GLU A 132 4.63 0.53 17.05
C GLU A 132 3.72 0.38 15.82
N GLU A 133 3.20 1.47 15.29
CA GLU A 133 2.39 1.48 14.06
C GLU A 133 3.25 1.60 12.80
N LEU A 134 4.55 1.74 12.96
CA LEU A 134 5.47 1.93 11.85
C LEU A 134 5.91 0.61 11.20
#